data_8e419b75c69233153de1e72d95a5bf8f
#
_entry.id   8e419b75c69233153de1e72d95a5bf8f
#
_cell.length_a   1.000
_cell.length_b   1.000
_cell.length_c   1.000
_cell.angle_alpha   90.00
_cell.angle_beta   90.00
_cell.angle_gamma   90.00
#
_symmetry.space_group_name_H-M   'P 1'
#
loop_
_entity.id
_entity.type
_entity.pdbx_description
1 polymer ?
#
loop_
_entity_poly.entity_id
_entity_poly.type
_entity_poly.pdbx_seq_one_letter_code
_entity_poly.pdbx_strand_id
1 'polypeptide(L)'
;MTMMTRFAIQKRWRILACWCALVFVVCATAVHGQQFALKDGDTVVFYGDSITAQRLYTRYVEDFVLTRYPALHVRFVNAGVPGDTATGGYAGLMAERVQRDVAQFKPTMITVMLGMNDGGWEKPSPQIDAAFQTNYRTLLDALHMAAPDAALTLICPTPYDEITHGTEFPGYSRTVDMFAEDVARIGEQMQTSGNKGVVVADFNHPLTDALERAKTQFPELAPLILLDRIHPTETGHWVMAAALMSAWHVNPVVSRIELNATDAAVIAKDRTTVTNLEKSANGLEWIQLDEALPLPLDFNDAMTTMLLKISDIVQIDQMILRVESLKAGQYELLIDAKAVASFSREELQNGVNLALLRTPMLDQARDIDWTESRRTMLDQARFILSAEVKPTPTSAIAEATLRQAQDEMDATVRKDLELKPHRFELRRQ
;
A
#
# COMPACT_ATOMS: atom_id res chain seq x y z
N MET A 1 -26.78 54.05 66.01
CA MET A 1 -25.99 54.01 64.77
C MET A 1 -25.58 52.56 64.60
N THR A 2 -26.18 51.79 63.99
CA THR A 2 -27.34 51.57 63.15
C THR A 2 -27.01 50.46 62.17
N MET A 3 -27.72 49.52 62.30
CA MET A 3 -27.92 48.22 61.63
C MET A 3 -28.23 48.41 60.14
N MET A 4 -27.25 48.66 59.27
CA MET A 4 -27.47 48.76 57.81
C MET A 4 -26.26 48.46 56.91
N THR A 5 -25.32 47.61 57.31
CA THR A 5 -24.15 47.30 56.49
C THR A 5 -23.83 45.78 56.35
N ARG A 6 -24.82 44.89 56.57
CA ARG A 6 -24.63 43.46 56.47
C ARG A 6 -25.38 42.75 55.28
N PHE A 7 -26.11 43.47 54.46
CA PHE A 7 -26.93 42.87 53.41
C PHE A 7 -26.39 43.02 51.99
N ALA A 8 -25.26 43.68 51.76
CA ALA A 8 -24.73 43.98 50.45
C ALA A 8 -23.56 43.01 49.97
N ILE A 9 -23.06 42.19 50.88
CA ILE A 9 -21.88 41.31 50.52
C ILE A 9 -22.30 39.90 50.12
N GLN A 10 -23.48 39.40 50.43
CA GLN A 10 -23.93 38.05 50.07
C GLN A 10 -24.53 37.92 48.67
N LYS A 11 -24.80 39.03 47.96
CA LYS A 11 -25.37 38.97 46.60
C LYS A 11 -24.34 39.00 45.48
N ARG A 12 -23.06 39.29 45.77
CA ARG A 12 -21.99 39.36 44.79
C ARG A 12 -21.25 38.03 44.56
N TRP A 13 -21.40 37.06 45.45
CA TRP A 13 -20.73 35.76 45.34
C TRP A 13 -21.57 34.70 44.63
N ARG A 14 -22.83 34.93 44.35
CA ARG A 14 -23.71 34.01 43.62
C ARG A 14 -23.73 34.23 42.10
N ILE A 15 -23.21 35.36 41.62
CA ILE A 15 -23.17 35.68 40.18
C ILE A 15 -21.81 35.29 39.55
N LEU A 16 -20.75 35.13 40.34
CA LEU A 16 -19.45 34.65 39.84
C LEU A 16 -19.33 33.10 39.76
N ALA A 17 -20.23 32.36 40.43
CA ALA A 17 -20.22 30.89 40.37
C ALA A 17 -20.97 30.29 39.17
N CYS A 18 -21.75 31.09 38.43
CA CYS A 18 -22.45 30.63 37.22
C CYS A 18 -21.74 30.92 35.90
N TRP A 19 -20.59 31.63 35.92
CA TRP A 19 -19.84 31.95 34.69
C TRP A 19 -18.59 31.08 34.47
N CYS A 20 -18.22 30.23 35.43
CA CYS A 20 -17.12 29.28 35.28
C CYS A 20 -17.55 27.87 34.85
N ALA A 21 -18.84 27.61 34.61
CA ALA A 21 -19.36 26.32 34.21
C ALA A 21 -19.70 26.23 32.70
N LEU A 22 -19.33 27.22 31.88
CA LEU A 22 -19.75 27.28 30.48
C LEU A 22 -18.60 27.58 29.52
N VAL A 23 -17.40 27.08 29.75
CA VAL A 23 -16.33 27.08 28.74
C VAL A 23 -15.45 25.86 28.96
N PHE A 24 -16.01 24.67 28.85
CA PHE A 24 -15.31 23.44 28.46
C PHE A 24 -16.24 22.59 27.59
N VAL A 25 -16.82 23.20 26.55
CA VAL A 25 -17.04 22.44 25.31
C VAL A 25 -15.67 22.35 24.70
N VAL A 26 -14.90 21.37 25.13
CA VAL A 26 -13.81 20.85 24.36
C VAL A 26 -14.45 20.43 23.03
N CYS A 27 -14.21 21.22 21.97
CA CYS A 27 -14.24 20.73 20.63
C CYS A 27 -13.22 19.58 20.62
N ALA A 28 -13.67 18.39 20.94
CA ALA A 28 -13.08 17.19 20.39
C ALA A 28 -13.31 17.32 18.89
N THR A 29 -12.44 18.07 18.22
CA THR A 29 -12.19 17.83 16.80
C THR A 29 -11.77 16.37 16.80
N ALA A 30 -12.71 15.49 16.44
CA ALA A 30 -12.37 14.17 16.02
C ALA A 30 -11.29 14.39 14.96
N VAL A 31 -10.04 14.08 15.30
CA VAL A 31 -9.01 13.81 14.31
C VAL A 31 -9.62 12.63 13.56
N HIS A 32 -10.36 12.91 12.49
CA HIS A 32 -10.71 11.91 11.52
C HIS A 32 -9.36 11.50 10.93
N GLY A 33 -8.74 10.45 11.50
CA GLY A 33 -7.66 9.76 10.84
C GLY A 33 -8.15 9.49 9.42
N GLN A 34 -7.36 9.82 8.42
CA GLN A 34 -7.70 9.56 7.03
C GLN A 34 -8.05 8.07 6.92
N GLN A 35 -9.24 7.79 6.38
CA GLN A 35 -9.76 6.43 6.29
C GLN A 35 -9.13 5.74 5.08
N PHE A 36 -8.90 4.43 5.17
CA PHE A 36 -8.47 3.62 4.03
C PHE A 36 -9.38 3.87 2.82
N ALA A 37 -8.76 4.07 1.65
CA ALA A 37 -9.47 4.53 0.45
C ALA A 37 -10.44 3.50 -0.13
N LEU A 38 -10.23 2.19 0.12
CA LEU A 38 -11.07 1.12 -0.40
C LEU A 38 -12.10 0.65 0.63
N LYS A 39 -13.22 0.14 0.13
CA LYS A 39 -14.33 -0.45 0.91
C LYS A 39 -14.81 -1.76 0.29
N ASP A 40 -15.58 -2.51 1.04
CA ASP A 40 -16.16 -3.76 0.56
C ASP A 40 -17.02 -3.56 -0.70
N GLY A 41 -16.82 -4.45 -1.68
CA GLY A 41 -17.50 -4.41 -2.98
C GLY A 41 -16.87 -3.47 -4.02
N ASP A 42 -15.77 -2.79 -3.71
CA ASP A 42 -15.10 -1.93 -4.69
C ASP A 42 -14.57 -2.71 -5.90
N THR A 43 -14.59 -2.04 -7.05
CA THR A 43 -13.88 -2.46 -8.27
C THR A 43 -12.84 -1.39 -8.62
N VAL A 44 -11.57 -1.78 -8.56
CA VAL A 44 -10.42 -0.93 -8.87
C VAL A 44 -9.91 -1.25 -10.26
N VAL A 45 -9.80 -0.25 -11.13
CA VAL A 45 -9.17 -0.40 -12.45
C VAL A 45 -7.84 0.36 -12.46
N PHE A 46 -6.76 -0.35 -12.70
CA PHE A 46 -5.42 0.22 -12.88
C PHE A 46 -5.22 0.55 -14.36
N TYR A 47 -5.38 1.82 -14.73
CA TYR A 47 -5.14 2.32 -16.08
C TYR A 47 -3.72 2.86 -16.20
N GLY A 48 -2.97 2.42 -17.21
CA GLY A 48 -1.56 2.82 -17.37
C GLY A 48 -0.89 2.22 -18.60
N ASP A 49 0.42 2.38 -18.63
CA ASP A 49 1.32 1.93 -19.70
C ASP A 49 1.94 0.52 -19.45
N SER A 50 3.13 0.27 -20.03
CA SER A 50 3.88 -0.99 -19.86
C SER A 50 4.22 -1.31 -18.41
N ILE A 51 4.49 -0.30 -17.59
CA ILE A 51 4.86 -0.50 -16.18
C ILE A 51 3.65 -1.05 -15.40
N THR A 52 2.44 -0.54 -15.68
CA THR A 52 1.20 -1.13 -15.17
C THR A 52 0.95 -2.51 -15.76
N ALA A 53 1.22 -2.70 -17.06
CA ALA A 53 1.05 -3.99 -17.75
C ALA A 53 1.98 -5.10 -17.22
N GLN A 54 3.10 -4.78 -16.56
CA GLN A 54 3.93 -5.76 -15.82
C GLN A 54 3.18 -6.42 -14.66
N ARG A 55 2.09 -5.82 -14.15
CA ARG A 55 1.20 -6.35 -13.12
C ARG A 55 1.83 -6.55 -11.73
N LEU A 56 3.09 -6.19 -11.52
CA LEU A 56 3.76 -6.46 -10.25
C LEU A 56 3.24 -5.56 -9.12
N TYR A 57 3.33 -4.22 -9.25
CA TYR A 57 2.84 -3.35 -8.16
C TYR A 57 1.33 -3.50 -7.93
N THR A 58 0.55 -3.76 -8.99
CA THR A 58 -0.89 -3.96 -8.87
C THR A 58 -1.23 -5.23 -8.11
N ARG A 59 -0.49 -6.32 -8.36
CA ARG A 59 -0.58 -7.56 -7.61
C ARG A 59 -0.17 -7.38 -6.15
N TYR A 60 0.94 -6.70 -5.88
CA TYR A 60 1.39 -6.44 -4.49
C TYR A 60 0.37 -5.63 -3.69
N VAL A 61 -0.33 -4.70 -4.33
CA VAL A 61 -1.45 -3.98 -3.71
C VAL A 61 -2.64 -4.90 -3.46
N GLU A 62 -2.97 -5.78 -4.41
CA GLU A 62 -4.02 -6.79 -4.26
C GLU A 62 -3.70 -7.76 -3.12
N ASP A 63 -2.50 -8.35 -3.09
CA ASP A 63 -2.00 -9.22 -2.03
C ASP A 63 -2.08 -8.53 -0.65
N PHE A 64 -1.67 -7.26 -0.58
CA PHE A 64 -1.77 -6.49 0.65
C PHE A 64 -3.23 -6.32 1.09
N VAL A 65 -4.14 -5.98 0.19
CA VAL A 65 -5.55 -5.81 0.54
C VAL A 65 -6.16 -7.13 1.01
N LEU A 66 -5.88 -8.22 0.31
CA LEU A 66 -6.33 -9.57 0.68
C LEU A 66 -5.82 -9.99 2.07
N THR A 67 -4.55 -9.79 2.34
CA THR A 67 -3.91 -10.25 3.59
C THR A 67 -4.13 -9.30 4.77
N ARG A 68 -4.25 -7.99 4.52
CA ARG A 68 -4.45 -6.98 5.56
C ARG A 68 -5.91 -6.73 5.90
N TYR A 69 -6.81 -6.93 4.93
CA TYR A 69 -8.24 -6.68 5.05
C TYR A 69 -9.05 -7.88 4.51
N PRO A 70 -8.90 -9.09 5.09
CA PRO A 70 -9.48 -10.32 4.53
C PRO A 70 -11.01 -10.32 4.47
N ALA A 71 -11.67 -9.39 5.18
CA ALA A 71 -13.12 -9.21 5.14
C ALA A 71 -13.59 -8.36 3.93
N LEU A 72 -12.69 -7.68 3.21
CA LEU A 72 -13.04 -6.89 2.04
C LEU A 72 -13.08 -7.75 0.78
N HIS A 73 -14.12 -7.55 -0.02
CA HIS A 73 -14.29 -8.18 -1.34
C HIS A 73 -14.03 -7.13 -2.42
N VAL A 74 -12.77 -6.82 -2.67
CA VAL A 74 -12.36 -5.86 -3.71
C VAL A 74 -12.01 -6.63 -4.97
N ARG A 75 -12.48 -6.14 -6.12
CA ARG A 75 -12.09 -6.64 -7.42
C ARG A 75 -11.04 -5.73 -8.03
N PHE A 76 -9.92 -6.30 -8.45
CA PHE A 76 -8.86 -5.58 -9.14
C PHE A 76 -8.84 -5.94 -10.62
N VAL A 77 -8.64 -4.94 -11.47
CA VAL A 77 -8.54 -5.08 -12.93
C VAL A 77 -7.31 -4.31 -13.40
N ASN A 78 -6.40 -5.00 -14.02
CA ASN A 78 -5.24 -4.34 -14.62
C ASN A 78 -5.51 -4.04 -16.10
N ALA A 79 -5.57 -2.76 -16.45
CA ALA A 79 -5.77 -2.21 -17.78
C ALA A 79 -4.51 -1.51 -18.32
N GLY A 80 -3.33 -1.93 -17.90
CA GLY A 80 -2.06 -1.47 -18.44
C GLY A 80 -1.82 -1.96 -19.87
N VAL A 81 -1.34 -1.07 -20.73
CA VAL A 81 -0.99 -1.39 -22.12
C VAL A 81 0.40 -0.85 -22.44
N PRO A 82 1.34 -1.71 -22.91
CA PRO A 82 2.69 -1.27 -23.24
C PRO A 82 2.71 -0.13 -24.26
N GLY A 83 3.57 0.89 -24.01
CA GLY A 83 3.75 2.03 -24.91
C GLY A 83 2.61 3.04 -24.89
N ASP A 84 1.65 2.92 -23.99
CA ASP A 84 0.50 3.82 -23.93
C ASP A 84 0.85 5.22 -23.43
N THR A 85 0.06 6.20 -23.87
CA THR A 85 0.14 7.61 -23.51
C THR A 85 -1.24 8.13 -23.10
N ALA A 86 -1.33 9.38 -22.65
CA ALA A 86 -2.60 10.03 -22.35
C ALA A 86 -3.53 10.15 -23.58
N THR A 87 -3.02 9.98 -24.79
CA THR A 87 -3.81 9.97 -26.05
C THR A 87 -4.13 8.56 -26.54
N GLY A 88 -3.62 7.52 -25.87
CA GLY A 88 -3.66 6.15 -26.31
C GLY A 88 -2.37 5.71 -26.99
N GLY A 89 -2.39 4.56 -27.63
CA GLY A 89 -1.24 3.95 -28.27
C GLY A 89 -1.62 2.88 -29.29
N TYR A 90 -0.78 1.86 -29.45
CA TYR A 90 -1.00 0.83 -30.46
C TYR A 90 -2.28 -0.01 -30.23
N ALA A 91 -2.76 -0.10 -28.99
CA ALA A 91 -3.97 -0.84 -28.63
C ALA A 91 -5.27 -0.02 -28.82
N GLY A 92 -5.19 1.14 -29.41
CA GLY A 92 -6.31 2.04 -29.71
C GLY A 92 -6.12 3.46 -29.17
N LEU A 93 -6.96 4.35 -29.62
CA LEU A 93 -7.03 5.72 -29.11
C LEU A 93 -7.56 5.71 -27.67
N MET A 94 -7.22 6.74 -26.90
CA MET A 94 -7.62 6.90 -25.50
C MET A 94 -9.14 6.65 -25.30
N ALA A 95 -9.99 7.24 -26.14
CA ALA A 95 -11.45 7.07 -26.03
C ALA A 95 -11.90 5.61 -26.21
N GLU A 96 -11.26 4.86 -27.12
CA GLU A 96 -11.54 3.43 -27.34
C GLU A 96 -11.09 2.61 -26.15
N ARG A 97 -9.90 2.89 -25.60
CA ARG A 97 -9.38 2.24 -24.42
C ARG A 97 -10.25 2.48 -23.18
N VAL A 98 -10.66 3.71 -22.96
CA VAL A 98 -11.54 4.06 -21.82
C VAL A 98 -12.84 3.24 -21.86
N GLN A 99 -13.45 3.09 -23.03
CA GLN A 99 -14.67 2.29 -23.16
C GLN A 99 -14.41 0.78 -23.00
N ARG A 100 -13.37 0.24 -23.66
CA ARG A 100 -13.05 -1.17 -23.64
C ARG A 100 -12.42 -1.62 -22.33
N ASP A 101 -11.48 -0.85 -21.76
CA ASP A 101 -10.60 -1.31 -20.67
C ASP A 101 -11.02 -0.77 -19.30
N VAL A 102 -11.97 0.18 -19.25
CA VAL A 102 -12.42 0.81 -18.00
C VAL A 102 -13.94 0.71 -17.84
N ALA A 103 -14.73 1.31 -18.74
CA ALA A 103 -16.16 1.46 -18.56
C ALA A 103 -16.92 0.15 -18.37
N GLN A 104 -16.52 -0.92 -19.10
CA GLN A 104 -17.16 -2.24 -19.02
C GLN A 104 -17.09 -2.87 -17.62
N PHE A 105 -16.09 -2.50 -16.81
CA PHE A 105 -15.90 -3.03 -15.46
C PHE A 105 -16.69 -2.29 -14.39
N LYS A 106 -17.31 -1.14 -14.74
CA LYS A 106 -18.06 -0.27 -13.83
C LYS A 106 -17.26 0.02 -12.55
N PRO A 107 -16.06 0.61 -12.67
CA PRO A 107 -15.19 0.81 -11.52
C PRO A 107 -15.80 1.76 -10.51
N THR A 108 -15.47 1.54 -9.23
CA THR A 108 -15.70 2.48 -8.13
C THR A 108 -14.45 3.30 -7.83
N MET A 109 -13.29 2.82 -8.31
CA MET A 109 -12.01 3.53 -8.26
C MET A 109 -11.21 3.26 -9.55
N ILE A 110 -10.57 4.31 -10.06
CA ILE A 110 -9.64 4.23 -11.19
C ILE A 110 -8.31 4.81 -10.76
N THR A 111 -7.21 4.08 -10.94
CA THR A 111 -5.87 4.64 -10.84
C THR A 111 -5.34 4.97 -12.23
N VAL A 112 -4.62 6.08 -12.37
CA VAL A 112 -4.08 6.53 -13.66
C VAL A 112 -2.59 6.78 -13.52
N MET A 113 -1.75 5.98 -14.21
CA MET A 113 -0.30 6.14 -14.24
C MET A 113 0.17 6.17 -15.71
N LEU A 114 0.45 7.35 -16.20
CA LEU A 114 1.00 7.64 -17.53
C LEU A 114 2.03 8.77 -17.44
N GLY A 115 2.83 8.94 -18.47
CA GLY A 115 3.87 9.97 -18.56
C GLY A 115 5.19 9.41 -19.13
N MET A 116 5.50 8.13 -18.88
CA MET A 116 6.76 7.56 -19.34
C MET A 116 6.94 7.62 -20.85
N ASN A 117 5.85 7.50 -21.63
CA ASN A 117 5.90 7.52 -23.10
C ASN A 117 5.46 8.86 -23.71
N ASP A 118 4.89 9.77 -22.94
CA ASP A 118 4.24 10.99 -23.42
C ASP A 118 5.21 12.07 -23.91
N GLY A 119 6.46 12.02 -23.42
CA GLY A 119 7.50 13.00 -23.74
C GLY A 119 8.30 12.72 -25.01
N GLY A 120 8.03 11.61 -25.72
CA GLY A 120 8.71 11.25 -26.96
C GLY A 120 10.23 11.10 -26.82
N TRP A 121 10.72 10.81 -25.61
CA TRP A 121 12.15 10.64 -25.26
C TRP A 121 12.97 11.91 -25.39
N GLU A 122 12.31 13.08 -25.37
CA GLU A 122 12.93 14.39 -25.52
C GLU A 122 13.12 15.10 -24.18
N LYS A 123 14.04 16.07 -24.15
CA LYS A 123 14.23 16.98 -23.01
C LYS A 123 13.00 17.84 -22.77
N PRO A 124 12.77 18.31 -21.52
CA PRO A 124 11.60 19.12 -21.22
C PRO A 124 11.56 20.41 -22.07
N SER A 125 10.38 20.73 -22.54
CA SER A 125 10.10 21.98 -23.26
C SER A 125 8.68 22.47 -22.94
N PRO A 126 8.40 23.75 -23.06
CA PRO A 126 7.04 24.30 -22.86
C PRO A 126 5.97 23.64 -23.74
N GLN A 127 6.36 23.15 -24.92
CA GLN A 127 5.46 22.49 -25.86
C GLN A 127 5.09 21.08 -25.37
N ILE A 128 6.07 20.31 -24.92
CA ILE A 128 5.87 18.97 -24.35
C ILE A 128 5.03 19.05 -23.08
N ASP A 129 5.34 20.00 -22.19
CA ASP A 129 4.59 20.28 -20.97
C ASP A 129 3.11 20.60 -21.26
N ALA A 130 2.84 21.59 -22.12
CA ALA A 130 1.48 21.98 -22.46
C ALA A 130 0.69 20.86 -23.15
N ALA A 131 1.34 20.07 -24.00
CA ALA A 131 0.73 18.91 -24.65
C ALA A 131 0.33 17.84 -23.63
N PHE A 132 1.25 17.46 -22.72
CA PHE A 132 0.96 16.49 -21.67
C PHE A 132 -0.21 16.93 -20.80
N GLN A 133 -0.18 18.15 -20.26
CA GLN A 133 -1.24 18.68 -19.41
C GLN A 133 -2.60 18.66 -20.11
N THR A 134 -2.66 19.05 -21.39
CA THR A 134 -3.90 19.05 -22.18
C THR A 134 -4.43 17.63 -22.38
N ASN A 135 -3.57 16.71 -22.79
CA ASN A 135 -3.93 15.35 -23.09
C ASN A 135 -4.35 14.59 -21.81
N TYR A 136 -3.60 14.78 -20.71
CA TYR A 136 -3.91 14.15 -19.44
C TYR A 136 -5.27 14.61 -18.87
N ARG A 137 -5.58 15.91 -18.93
CA ARG A 137 -6.90 16.43 -18.55
C ARG A 137 -8.01 15.87 -19.44
N THR A 138 -7.79 15.77 -20.76
CA THR A 138 -8.76 15.16 -21.68
C THR A 138 -9.01 13.69 -21.33
N LEU A 139 -7.98 12.95 -20.93
CA LEU A 139 -8.14 11.58 -20.43
C LEU A 139 -8.98 11.55 -19.14
N LEU A 140 -8.70 12.43 -18.18
CA LEU A 140 -9.45 12.47 -16.92
C LEU A 140 -10.94 12.80 -17.17
N ASP A 141 -11.24 13.71 -18.09
CA ASP A 141 -12.61 14.02 -18.48
C ASP A 141 -13.30 12.80 -19.12
N ALA A 142 -12.60 12.04 -19.97
CA ALA A 142 -13.12 10.84 -20.60
C ALA A 142 -13.37 9.73 -19.57
N LEU A 143 -12.49 9.54 -18.59
CA LEU A 143 -12.66 8.60 -17.49
C LEU A 143 -13.86 8.97 -16.61
N HIS A 144 -13.99 10.25 -16.25
CA HIS A 144 -15.14 10.76 -15.50
C HIS A 144 -16.47 10.54 -16.26
N MET A 145 -16.50 10.79 -17.58
CA MET A 145 -17.69 10.51 -18.39
C MET A 145 -18.04 9.02 -18.43
N ALA A 146 -17.03 8.14 -18.45
CA ALA A 146 -17.22 6.70 -18.50
C ALA A 146 -17.63 6.10 -17.13
N ALA A 147 -17.19 6.70 -16.04
CA ALA A 147 -17.45 6.26 -14.67
C ALA A 147 -17.58 7.47 -13.71
N PRO A 148 -18.71 8.21 -13.76
CA PRO A 148 -18.85 9.50 -13.07
C PRO A 148 -18.79 9.41 -11.54
N ASP A 149 -19.13 8.25 -10.97
CA ASP A 149 -19.11 8.02 -9.52
C ASP A 149 -17.81 7.39 -9.01
N ALA A 150 -16.86 7.07 -9.92
CA ALA A 150 -15.59 6.47 -9.52
C ALA A 150 -14.66 7.51 -8.87
N ALA A 151 -14.05 7.12 -7.75
CA ALA A 151 -12.92 7.84 -7.19
C ALA A 151 -11.71 7.72 -8.13
N LEU A 152 -10.84 8.74 -8.14
CA LEU A 152 -9.63 8.75 -8.95
C LEU A 152 -8.39 8.74 -8.06
N THR A 153 -7.42 7.89 -8.38
CA THR A 153 -6.06 8.00 -7.87
C THR A 153 -5.13 8.37 -9.02
N LEU A 154 -4.64 9.60 -9.00
CA LEU A 154 -3.68 10.09 -9.99
C LEU A 154 -2.28 9.72 -9.50
N ILE A 155 -1.57 8.94 -10.30
CA ILE A 155 -0.25 8.42 -9.93
C ILE A 155 0.81 9.19 -10.72
N CYS A 156 1.71 9.88 -10.00
CA CYS A 156 2.89 10.49 -10.60
C CYS A 156 3.75 9.38 -11.24
N PRO A 157 4.14 9.51 -12.53
CA PRO A 157 4.92 8.47 -13.23
C PRO A 157 6.24 8.17 -12.52
N THR A 158 6.70 6.94 -12.63
CA THR A 158 8.02 6.51 -12.14
C THR A 158 9.14 7.32 -12.85
N PRO A 159 10.30 7.53 -12.22
CA PRO A 159 11.40 8.23 -12.87
C PRO A 159 11.96 7.43 -14.06
N TYR A 160 12.51 8.13 -15.05
CA TYR A 160 13.46 7.55 -16.01
C TYR A 160 14.86 7.54 -15.37
N ASP A 161 15.49 6.36 -15.25
CA ASP A 161 16.72 6.19 -14.47
C ASP A 161 17.98 6.71 -15.20
N GLU A 162 18.36 7.93 -14.91
CA GLU A 162 19.70 8.51 -15.22
C GLU A 162 20.63 8.48 -14.00
N ILE A 163 20.20 7.90 -12.87
CA ILE A 163 20.94 7.84 -11.62
C ILE A 163 21.93 6.68 -11.61
N THR A 164 21.41 5.46 -11.86
CA THR A 164 22.19 4.23 -11.75
C THR A 164 22.74 3.74 -13.09
N HIS A 165 22.16 4.20 -14.19
CA HIS A 165 22.56 3.87 -15.56
C HIS A 165 23.19 5.05 -16.28
N GLY A 166 24.00 4.77 -17.32
CA GLY A 166 24.37 5.77 -18.31
C GLY A 166 23.16 6.23 -19.13
N THR A 167 23.22 7.42 -19.69
CA THR A 167 22.07 8.04 -20.37
C THR A 167 21.94 7.56 -21.82
N GLU A 168 20.76 7.07 -22.20
CA GLU A 168 20.37 6.79 -23.59
C GLU A 168 19.64 8.00 -24.20
N PHE A 169 18.71 8.58 -23.40
CA PHE A 169 17.99 9.81 -23.75
C PHE A 169 18.33 10.93 -22.75
N PRO A 170 19.47 11.63 -22.92
CA PRO A 170 20.01 12.57 -21.92
C PRO A 170 19.02 13.67 -21.55
N GLY A 171 18.64 13.72 -20.28
CA GLY A 171 17.73 14.70 -19.72
C GLY A 171 16.26 14.33 -19.85
N TYR A 172 15.93 13.11 -20.26
CA TYR A 172 14.55 12.62 -20.28
C TYR A 172 13.99 12.43 -18.85
N SER A 173 14.84 12.12 -17.86
CA SER A 173 14.43 12.10 -16.45
C SER A 173 13.69 13.39 -16.06
N ARG A 174 14.23 14.55 -16.44
CA ARG A 174 13.61 15.85 -16.13
C ARG A 174 12.27 16.07 -16.84
N THR A 175 12.03 15.42 -17.98
CA THR A 175 10.73 15.46 -18.65
C THR A 175 9.70 14.67 -17.88
N VAL A 176 10.08 13.50 -17.39
CA VAL A 176 9.21 12.66 -16.56
C VAL A 176 8.95 13.28 -15.19
N ASP A 177 9.98 13.91 -14.60
CA ASP A 177 9.83 14.67 -13.33
C ASP A 177 8.83 15.83 -13.49
N MET A 178 8.92 16.58 -14.59
CA MET A 178 7.95 17.64 -14.94
C MET A 178 6.53 17.08 -15.04
N PHE A 179 6.34 15.92 -15.65
CA PHE A 179 5.03 15.27 -15.72
C PHE A 179 4.54 14.80 -14.35
N ALA A 180 5.43 14.32 -13.48
CA ALA A 180 5.09 13.97 -12.11
C ALA A 180 4.57 15.19 -11.32
N GLU A 181 5.24 16.34 -11.44
CA GLU A 181 4.81 17.62 -10.86
C GLU A 181 3.44 18.06 -11.42
N ASP A 182 3.22 17.88 -12.73
CA ASP A 182 1.95 18.21 -13.39
C ASP A 182 0.79 17.35 -12.88
N VAL A 183 1.00 16.03 -12.76
CA VAL A 183 0.00 15.10 -12.23
C VAL A 183 -0.36 15.47 -10.79
N ALA A 184 0.63 15.74 -9.94
CA ALA A 184 0.42 16.18 -8.57
C ALA A 184 -0.40 17.47 -8.52
N ARG A 185 -0.01 18.48 -9.28
CA ARG A 185 -0.69 19.78 -9.35
C ARG A 185 -2.12 19.67 -9.90
N ILE A 186 -2.36 18.82 -10.90
CA ILE A 186 -3.71 18.57 -11.44
C ILE A 186 -4.58 17.92 -10.33
N GLY A 187 -4.05 16.94 -9.61
CA GLY A 187 -4.76 16.28 -8.51
C GLY A 187 -5.12 17.26 -7.39
N GLU A 188 -4.19 18.09 -6.95
CA GLU A 188 -4.45 19.15 -5.95
C GLU A 188 -5.51 20.14 -6.40
N GLN A 189 -5.48 20.55 -7.66
CA GLN A 189 -6.52 21.43 -8.24
C GLN A 189 -7.89 20.77 -8.23
N MET A 190 -7.98 19.49 -8.57
CA MET A 190 -9.24 18.74 -8.51
C MET A 190 -9.77 18.62 -7.07
N GLN A 191 -8.91 18.33 -6.10
CA GLN A 191 -9.27 18.27 -4.67
C GLN A 191 -9.80 19.62 -4.16
N THR A 192 -9.10 20.71 -4.47
CA THR A 192 -9.49 22.08 -4.07
C THR A 192 -10.76 22.58 -4.76
N SER A 193 -11.06 22.09 -5.95
CA SER A 193 -12.30 22.39 -6.69
C SER A 193 -13.52 21.61 -6.17
N GLY A 194 -13.36 20.81 -5.11
CA GLY A 194 -14.45 20.09 -4.45
C GLY A 194 -14.73 18.70 -4.99
N ASN A 195 -13.86 18.14 -5.84
CA ASN A 195 -13.92 16.74 -6.25
C ASN A 195 -13.47 15.85 -5.09
N LYS A 196 -14.44 15.43 -4.28
CA LYS A 196 -14.21 14.48 -3.20
C LYS A 196 -13.94 13.10 -3.82
N GLY A 197 -12.84 12.47 -3.44
CA GLY A 197 -12.47 11.14 -3.93
C GLY A 197 -11.30 11.14 -4.92
N VAL A 198 -10.61 12.29 -5.07
CA VAL A 198 -9.32 12.32 -5.78
C VAL A 198 -8.19 12.13 -4.79
N VAL A 199 -7.31 11.17 -5.06
CA VAL A 199 -6.06 10.90 -4.34
C VAL A 199 -4.89 11.13 -5.30
N VAL A 200 -3.79 11.66 -4.79
CA VAL A 200 -2.52 11.70 -5.52
C VAL A 200 -1.57 10.71 -4.88
N ALA A 201 -1.00 9.80 -5.67
CA ALA A 201 0.03 8.88 -5.24
C ALA A 201 1.34 9.19 -5.98
N ASP A 202 2.41 9.39 -5.25
CA ASP A 202 3.71 9.74 -5.84
C ASP A 202 4.56 8.48 -5.99
N PHE A 203 4.84 8.06 -7.22
CA PHE A 203 5.79 6.99 -7.52
C PHE A 203 7.17 7.53 -7.91
N ASN A 204 7.24 8.80 -8.30
CA ASN A 204 8.48 9.42 -8.77
C ASN A 204 9.51 9.57 -7.66
N HIS A 205 9.20 10.39 -6.65
CA HIS A 205 10.16 10.70 -5.59
C HIS A 205 10.60 9.50 -4.76
N PRO A 206 9.68 8.62 -4.26
CA PRO A 206 10.12 7.44 -3.50
C PRO A 206 11.05 6.51 -4.29
N LEU A 207 10.81 6.35 -5.59
CA LEU A 207 11.67 5.50 -6.42
C LEU A 207 12.99 6.19 -6.77
N THR A 208 12.99 7.50 -7.00
CA THR A 208 14.21 8.32 -7.16
C THR A 208 15.09 8.25 -5.91
N ASP A 209 14.51 8.45 -4.73
CA ASP A 209 15.21 8.35 -3.45
C ASP A 209 15.77 6.93 -3.23
N ALA A 210 15.02 5.90 -3.61
CA ALA A 210 15.47 4.52 -3.53
C ALA A 210 16.68 4.26 -4.45
N LEU A 211 16.67 4.77 -5.69
CA LEU A 211 17.79 4.66 -6.62
C LEU A 211 19.05 5.37 -6.09
N GLU A 212 18.92 6.57 -5.52
CA GLU A 212 20.04 7.33 -4.95
C GLU A 212 20.65 6.62 -3.73
N ARG A 213 19.80 6.12 -2.83
CA ARG A 213 20.21 5.32 -1.67
C ARG A 213 20.89 4.03 -2.10
N ALA A 214 20.30 3.31 -3.09
CA ALA A 214 20.86 2.09 -3.63
C ALA A 214 22.22 2.33 -4.28
N LYS A 215 22.36 3.37 -5.13
CA LYS A 215 23.64 3.73 -5.75
C LYS A 215 24.74 3.95 -4.72
N THR A 216 24.41 4.55 -3.58
CA THR A 216 25.36 4.85 -2.51
C THR A 216 25.69 3.62 -1.66
N GLN A 217 24.69 2.81 -1.30
CA GLN A 217 24.86 1.71 -0.33
C GLN A 217 25.05 0.34 -0.99
N PHE A 218 24.55 0.15 -2.20
CA PHE A 218 24.53 -1.12 -2.93
C PHE A 218 24.82 -0.92 -4.43
N PRO A 219 25.98 -0.32 -4.79
CA PRO A 219 26.26 0.12 -6.17
C PRO A 219 26.13 -0.98 -7.22
N GLU A 220 26.43 -2.23 -6.86
CA GLU A 220 26.34 -3.38 -7.78
C GLU A 220 24.87 -3.85 -8.01
N LEU A 221 23.98 -3.58 -7.06
CA LEU A 221 22.57 -3.97 -7.14
C LEU A 221 21.67 -2.82 -7.63
N ALA A 222 22.11 -1.58 -7.47
CA ALA A 222 21.31 -0.42 -7.80
C ALA A 222 20.76 -0.41 -9.24
N PRO A 223 21.54 -0.77 -10.29
CA PRO A 223 21.03 -0.84 -11.66
C PRO A 223 19.97 -1.93 -11.88
N LEU A 224 19.87 -2.90 -10.94
CA LEU A 224 18.87 -3.97 -11.05
C LEU A 224 17.47 -3.52 -10.61
N ILE A 225 17.30 -2.30 -10.08
CA ILE A 225 15.99 -1.76 -9.71
C ILE A 225 15.18 -1.40 -10.97
N LEU A 226 15.83 -0.77 -11.97
CA LEU A 226 15.28 -0.47 -13.30
C LEU A 226 16.28 -0.95 -14.37
N LEU A 227 16.16 -2.19 -14.81
CA LEU A 227 17.16 -2.83 -15.68
C LEU A 227 17.39 -2.10 -17.02
N ASP A 228 16.36 -1.50 -17.58
CA ASP A 228 16.37 -0.80 -18.87
C ASP A 228 16.10 0.70 -18.73
N ARG A 229 16.26 1.26 -17.54
CA ARG A 229 15.98 2.66 -17.13
C ARG A 229 14.50 3.02 -17.04
N ILE A 230 13.59 2.19 -17.51
CA ILE A 230 12.17 2.47 -17.68
C ILE A 230 11.33 1.55 -16.78
N HIS A 231 11.58 0.25 -16.89
CA HIS A 231 10.73 -0.76 -16.28
C HIS A 231 11.30 -1.23 -14.95
N PRO A 232 10.62 -0.93 -13.84
CA PRO A 232 11.02 -1.43 -12.53
C PRO A 232 10.99 -2.96 -12.49
N THR A 233 11.94 -3.53 -11.75
CA THR A 233 11.88 -4.94 -11.34
C THR A 233 11.02 -5.09 -10.08
N GLU A 234 10.92 -6.29 -9.51
CA GLU A 234 10.15 -6.54 -8.28
C GLU A 234 10.46 -5.53 -7.17
N THR A 235 11.75 -5.21 -6.96
CA THR A 235 12.17 -4.22 -5.94
C THR A 235 11.56 -2.84 -6.19
N GLY A 236 11.64 -2.34 -7.43
CA GLY A 236 11.04 -1.05 -7.79
C GLY A 236 9.51 -1.07 -7.65
N HIS A 237 8.88 -2.17 -8.06
CA HIS A 237 7.43 -2.33 -7.91
C HIS A 237 6.98 -2.41 -6.44
N TRP A 238 7.80 -2.94 -5.52
CA TRP A 238 7.51 -2.88 -4.10
C TRP A 238 7.55 -1.44 -3.56
N VAL A 239 8.49 -0.61 -4.03
CA VAL A 239 8.51 0.83 -3.69
C VAL A 239 7.25 1.52 -4.18
N MET A 240 6.83 1.25 -5.43
CA MET A 240 5.59 1.79 -6.02
C MET A 240 4.35 1.34 -5.23
N ALA A 241 4.24 0.05 -4.91
CA ALA A 241 3.13 -0.49 -4.14
C ALA A 241 3.05 0.15 -2.75
N ALA A 242 4.18 0.30 -2.06
CA ALA A 242 4.24 0.97 -0.75
C ALA A 242 3.79 2.43 -0.83
N ALA A 243 4.17 3.16 -1.88
CA ALA A 243 3.74 4.54 -2.11
C ALA A 243 2.22 4.63 -2.34
N LEU A 244 1.64 3.74 -3.15
CA LEU A 244 0.19 3.71 -3.39
C LEU A 244 -0.59 3.36 -2.13
N MET A 245 -0.16 2.33 -1.40
CA MET A 245 -0.77 1.93 -0.14
C MET A 245 -0.73 3.05 0.89
N SER A 246 0.38 3.77 0.97
CA SER A 246 0.52 4.94 1.86
C SER A 246 -0.44 6.08 1.46
N ALA A 247 -0.56 6.37 0.16
CA ALA A 247 -1.50 7.37 -0.36
C ALA A 247 -2.97 6.98 -0.11
N TRP A 248 -3.28 5.69 -0.06
CA TRP A 248 -4.60 5.16 0.28
C TRP A 248 -4.85 5.03 1.79
N HIS A 249 -3.92 5.49 2.62
CA HIS A 249 -4.04 5.48 4.09
C HIS A 249 -4.30 4.10 4.68
N VAL A 250 -3.54 3.10 4.23
CA VAL A 250 -3.63 1.75 4.77
C VAL A 250 -3.27 1.71 6.25
N ASN A 251 -3.88 0.79 7.00
CA ASN A 251 -3.42 0.53 8.36
C ASN A 251 -2.08 -0.21 8.32
N PRO A 252 -0.98 0.38 8.84
CA PRO A 252 0.33 -0.25 8.82
C PRO A 252 0.46 -1.46 9.76
N VAL A 253 -0.48 -1.60 10.72
CA VAL A 253 -0.40 -2.62 11.76
C VAL A 253 -0.92 -3.95 11.25
N VAL A 254 -0.06 -4.97 11.21
CA VAL A 254 -0.43 -6.38 11.09
C VAL A 254 -1.01 -6.83 12.43
N SER A 255 -0.19 -6.71 13.48
CA SER A 255 -0.57 -6.91 14.87
C SER A 255 0.38 -6.18 15.81
N ARG A 256 -0.09 -5.88 17.02
CA ARG A 256 0.74 -5.33 18.08
C ARG A 256 0.33 -5.96 19.40
N ILE A 257 1.32 -6.46 20.13
CA ILE A 257 1.12 -6.91 21.49
C ILE A 257 2.19 -6.34 22.43
N GLU A 258 1.76 -6.04 23.65
CA GLU A 258 2.60 -5.60 24.74
C GLU A 258 2.31 -6.46 25.96
N LEU A 259 3.32 -7.16 26.48
CA LEU A 259 3.21 -8.13 27.56
C LEU A 259 4.04 -7.70 28.77
N ASN A 260 3.55 -8.01 29.98
CA ASN A 260 4.31 -7.93 31.21
C ASN A 260 4.79 -9.32 31.63
N ALA A 261 6.12 -9.54 31.68
CA ALA A 261 6.69 -10.83 32.02
C ALA A 261 6.57 -11.16 33.53
N THR A 262 6.44 -10.15 34.41
CA THR A 262 6.31 -10.37 35.86
C THR A 262 4.96 -10.97 36.23
N ASP A 263 3.89 -10.51 35.58
CA ASP A 263 2.52 -10.90 35.94
C ASP A 263 1.90 -11.86 34.93
N ALA A 264 2.59 -12.15 33.80
CA ALA A 264 2.05 -12.82 32.62
C ALA A 264 0.72 -12.18 32.19
N ALA A 265 0.76 -10.87 31.96
CA ALA A 265 -0.42 -10.08 31.63
C ALA A 265 -0.25 -9.37 30.27
N VAL A 266 -1.35 -9.24 29.53
CA VAL A 266 -1.41 -8.39 28.33
C VAL A 266 -1.59 -6.93 28.78
N ILE A 267 -0.62 -6.07 28.46
CA ILE A 267 -0.69 -4.62 28.73
C ILE A 267 -1.51 -3.94 27.66
N ALA A 268 -1.21 -4.23 26.38
CA ALA A 268 -1.90 -3.69 25.24
C ALA A 268 -1.90 -4.69 24.08
N LYS A 269 -2.92 -4.59 23.22
CA LYS A 269 -2.99 -5.35 21.96
C LYS A 269 -3.78 -4.58 20.91
N ASP A 270 -3.41 -4.76 19.66
CA ASP A 270 -4.09 -4.20 18.49
C ASP A 270 -4.07 -5.23 17.36
N ARG A 271 -5.22 -5.46 16.72
CA ARG A 271 -5.43 -6.40 15.62
C ARG A 271 -4.96 -7.83 15.92
N THR A 272 -5.10 -8.27 17.15
CA THR A 272 -4.73 -9.62 17.57
C THR A 272 -5.50 -10.06 18.82
N THR A 273 -5.65 -11.36 18.99
CA THR A 273 -6.17 -11.98 20.20
C THR A 273 -5.09 -12.81 20.85
N VAL A 274 -4.91 -12.64 22.16
CA VAL A 274 -3.95 -13.40 22.99
C VAL A 274 -4.73 -14.20 24.00
N THR A 275 -4.44 -15.51 24.07
CA THR A 275 -5.03 -16.46 25.03
C THR A 275 -3.95 -17.33 25.65
N ASN A 276 -4.24 -17.96 26.78
CA ASN A 276 -3.34 -18.89 27.49
C ASN A 276 -1.95 -18.27 27.76
N LEU A 277 -1.91 -16.97 28.11
CA LEU A 277 -0.67 -16.32 28.49
C LEU A 277 -0.26 -16.76 29.89
N GLU A 278 0.86 -17.45 29.97
CA GLU A 278 1.38 -17.99 31.24
C GLU A 278 2.90 -17.93 31.31
N LYS A 279 3.42 -18.01 32.53
CA LYS A 279 4.86 -18.13 32.76
C LYS A 279 5.29 -19.56 32.48
N SER A 280 6.32 -19.70 31.67
CA SER A 280 7.07 -20.94 31.56
C SER A 280 8.24 -20.98 32.59
N ALA A 281 8.96 -22.07 32.64
CA ALA A 281 10.13 -22.21 33.54
C ALA A 281 11.18 -21.09 33.30
N ASN A 282 11.34 -20.66 32.05
CA ASN A 282 12.37 -19.72 31.64
C ASN A 282 11.84 -18.49 30.83
N GLY A 283 10.53 -18.23 30.84
CA GLY A 283 9.98 -17.10 30.06
C GLY A 283 8.47 -17.05 30.04
N LEU A 284 7.90 -16.85 28.86
CA LEU A 284 6.45 -16.74 28.62
C LEU A 284 6.01 -17.69 27.51
N GLU A 285 4.78 -18.17 27.62
CA GLU A 285 4.07 -18.90 26.56
C GLU A 285 2.67 -18.30 26.37
N TRP A 286 2.19 -18.24 25.09
CA TRP A 286 0.84 -17.79 24.77
C TRP A 286 0.38 -18.33 23.43
N ILE A 287 -0.92 -18.24 23.17
CA ILE A 287 -1.52 -18.44 21.86
C ILE A 287 -1.93 -17.08 21.31
N GLN A 288 -1.55 -16.79 20.08
CA GLN A 288 -1.87 -15.54 19.37
C GLN A 288 -2.58 -15.84 18.07
N LEU A 289 -3.68 -15.10 17.83
CA LEU A 289 -4.40 -15.08 16.54
C LEU A 289 -4.42 -13.64 16.04
N ASP A 290 -3.66 -13.38 14.99
CA ASP A 290 -3.62 -12.08 14.35
C ASP A 290 -4.78 -11.90 13.36
N GLU A 291 -5.18 -10.64 13.08
CA GLU A 291 -6.25 -10.28 12.15
C GLU A 291 -5.75 -10.01 10.72
N ALA A 292 -4.44 -10.15 10.49
CA ALA A 292 -3.78 -9.89 9.22
C ALA A 292 -2.47 -10.68 9.10
N LEU A 293 -1.94 -10.75 7.87
CA LEU A 293 -0.62 -11.32 7.59
C LEU A 293 0.39 -10.22 7.20
N PRO A 294 1.71 -10.46 7.40
CA PRO A 294 2.75 -9.56 6.93
C PRO A 294 2.87 -9.58 5.40
N LEU A 295 3.63 -8.62 4.83
CA LEU A 295 3.98 -8.62 3.41
C LEU A 295 4.77 -9.90 3.05
N PRO A 296 4.52 -10.51 1.87
CA PRO A 296 5.14 -11.78 1.46
C PRO A 296 6.59 -11.62 0.97
N LEU A 297 7.43 -10.89 1.71
CA LEU A 297 8.80 -10.60 1.31
C LEU A 297 9.71 -11.85 1.37
N ASP A 298 10.61 -12.01 0.39
CA ASP A 298 11.60 -13.08 0.41
C ASP A 298 12.92 -12.66 1.06
N PHE A 299 13.09 -12.95 2.33
CA PHE A 299 14.33 -12.65 3.06
C PHE A 299 15.54 -13.52 2.67
N ASN A 300 15.43 -14.41 1.68
CA ASN A 300 16.59 -15.07 1.06
C ASN A 300 17.17 -14.26 -0.09
N ASP A 301 16.43 -13.29 -0.62
CA ASP A 301 16.84 -12.49 -1.74
C ASP A 301 17.63 -11.25 -1.30
N ALA A 302 18.77 -11.02 -1.95
CA ALA A 302 19.61 -9.83 -1.70
C ALA A 302 18.88 -8.53 -2.06
N MET A 303 18.01 -8.56 -3.08
CA MET A 303 17.21 -7.40 -3.51
C MET A 303 16.18 -7.02 -2.44
N THR A 304 15.58 -8.00 -1.76
CA THR A 304 14.71 -7.74 -0.59
C THR A 304 15.50 -7.11 0.57
N THR A 305 16.71 -7.60 0.84
CA THR A 305 17.59 -7.00 1.86
C THR A 305 17.91 -5.54 1.53
N MET A 306 18.15 -5.22 0.27
CA MET A 306 18.36 -3.85 -0.21
C MET A 306 17.06 -3.04 -0.04
N LEU A 307 15.91 -3.55 -0.51
CA LEU A 307 14.60 -2.90 -0.44
C LEU A 307 14.29 -2.37 0.97
N LEU A 308 14.50 -3.18 2.00
CA LEU A 308 14.27 -2.80 3.40
C LEU A 308 15.15 -1.62 3.89
N LYS A 309 16.25 -1.33 3.20
CA LYS A 309 17.18 -0.26 3.57
C LYS A 309 17.04 1.00 2.72
N ILE A 310 16.55 0.86 1.51
CA ILE A 310 16.42 1.97 0.56
C ILE A 310 15.03 2.57 0.50
N SER A 311 14.00 1.89 1.07
CA SER A 311 12.60 2.31 1.00
C SER A 311 11.95 2.36 2.37
N ASP A 312 10.76 2.94 2.42
CA ASP A 312 9.94 3.05 3.63
C ASP A 312 8.92 1.90 3.78
N ILE A 313 9.12 0.77 3.06
CA ILE A 313 8.19 -0.36 3.06
C ILE A 313 7.91 -0.92 4.46
N VAL A 314 8.88 -0.88 5.36
CA VAL A 314 8.75 -1.30 6.77
C VAL A 314 7.69 -0.47 7.51
N GLN A 315 7.44 0.76 7.07
CA GLN A 315 6.46 1.65 7.70
C GLN A 315 5.01 1.15 7.56
N ILE A 316 4.73 0.36 6.52
CA ILE A 316 3.39 -0.18 6.24
C ILE A 316 3.21 -1.63 6.68
N ASP A 317 4.21 -2.24 7.33
CA ASP A 317 4.22 -3.65 7.71
C ASP A 317 4.74 -3.86 9.14
N GLN A 318 3.87 -3.61 10.12
CA GLN A 318 4.24 -3.61 11.54
C GLN A 318 3.56 -4.74 12.30
N MET A 319 4.35 -5.75 12.68
CA MET A 319 3.96 -6.84 13.58
C MET A 319 4.79 -6.76 14.86
N ILE A 320 4.33 -5.96 15.83
CA ILE A 320 5.15 -5.52 16.95
C ILE A 320 4.93 -6.41 18.18
N LEU A 321 6.01 -7.02 18.66
CA LEU A 321 6.09 -7.67 19.96
C LEU A 321 6.91 -6.82 20.92
N ARG A 322 6.30 -6.39 22.02
CA ARG A 322 6.95 -5.72 23.15
C ARG A 322 6.77 -6.54 24.43
N VAL A 323 7.84 -6.73 25.19
CA VAL A 323 7.77 -7.45 26.47
C VAL A 323 8.50 -6.69 27.55
N GLU A 324 7.76 -6.25 28.55
CA GLU A 324 8.28 -5.53 29.71
C GLU A 324 8.64 -6.45 30.86
N SER A 325 9.45 -5.94 31.78
CA SER A 325 9.78 -6.60 33.05
C SER A 325 10.50 -7.96 32.91
N LEU A 326 11.18 -8.16 31.79
CA LEU A 326 12.07 -9.30 31.59
C LEU A 326 13.33 -9.18 32.46
N LYS A 327 13.88 -10.30 32.91
CA LYS A 327 15.22 -10.36 33.52
C LYS A 327 16.28 -10.06 32.47
N ALA A 328 17.45 -9.53 32.88
CA ALA A 328 18.56 -9.32 31.95
C ALA A 328 18.99 -10.65 31.31
N GLY A 329 19.25 -10.63 29.99
CA GLY A 329 19.67 -11.79 29.21
C GLY A 329 19.21 -11.76 27.77
N GLN A 330 19.54 -12.83 27.06
CA GLN A 330 19.05 -13.12 25.71
C GLN A 330 17.82 -14.02 25.80
N TYR A 331 16.92 -13.84 24.84
CA TYR A 331 15.68 -14.59 24.74
C TYR A 331 15.50 -15.12 23.34
N GLU A 332 15.23 -16.40 23.21
CA GLU A 332 14.85 -17.05 21.97
C GLU A 332 13.33 -17.01 21.82
N LEU A 333 12.86 -16.49 20.68
CA LEU A 333 11.45 -16.53 20.30
C LEU A 333 11.21 -17.77 19.44
N LEU A 334 10.28 -18.61 19.86
CA LEU A 334 9.76 -19.73 19.07
C LEU A 334 8.30 -19.45 18.71
N ILE A 335 7.94 -19.84 17.49
CA ILE A 335 6.54 -19.86 17.02
C ILE A 335 6.27 -21.27 16.49
N ASP A 336 5.24 -21.93 17.00
CA ASP A 336 4.90 -23.34 16.70
C ASP A 336 6.10 -24.28 16.87
N ALA A 337 6.83 -24.09 17.98
CA ALA A 337 8.04 -24.82 18.35
C ALA A 337 9.24 -24.65 17.40
N LYS A 338 9.18 -23.75 16.41
CA LYS A 338 10.30 -23.39 15.53
C LYS A 338 10.97 -22.11 16.03
N ALA A 339 12.29 -22.11 16.18
CA ALA A 339 13.05 -20.91 16.51
C ALA A 339 12.95 -19.89 15.38
N VAL A 340 12.59 -18.66 15.72
CA VAL A 340 12.42 -17.54 14.78
C VAL A 340 13.60 -16.57 14.88
N ALA A 341 13.90 -16.10 16.09
CA ALA A 341 15.01 -15.18 16.34
C ALA A 341 15.39 -15.15 17.82
N SER A 342 16.56 -14.56 18.12
CA SER A 342 16.97 -14.24 19.50
C SER A 342 17.08 -12.74 19.66
N PHE A 343 16.64 -12.25 20.82
CA PHE A 343 16.60 -10.83 21.15
C PHE A 343 17.15 -10.60 22.57
N SER A 344 17.79 -9.47 22.77
CA SER A 344 18.08 -8.98 24.12
C SER A 344 16.80 -8.51 24.83
N ARG A 345 16.85 -8.44 26.16
CA ARG A 345 15.79 -7.80 26.94
C ARG A 345 15.49 -6.40 26.43
N GLU A 346 16.51 -5.62 26.10
CA GLU A 346 16.41 -4.23 25.66
C GLU A 346 15.66 -4.11 24.32
N GLU A 347 15.93 -5.00 23.36
CA GLU A 347 15.21 -5.04 22.08
C GLU A 347 13.74 -5.36 22.31
N LEU A 348 13.42 -6.37 23.13
CA LEU A 348 12.04 -6.71 23.45
C LEU A 348 11.30 -5.60 24.21
N GLN A 349 11.97 -4.86 25.09
CA GLN A 349 11.39 -3.72 25.78
C GLN A 349 11.11 -2.52 24.84
N ASN A 350 11.95 -2.35 23.81
CA ASN A 350 11.77 -1.31 22.80
C ASN A 350 10.71 -1.70 21.76
N GLY A 351 10.43 -2.98 21.62
CA GLY A 351 9.56 -3.56 20.61
C GLY A 351 10.31 -4.01 19.38
N VAL A 352 10.06 -5.24 18.95
CA VAL A 352 10.63 -5.87 17.76
C VAL A 352 9.55 -6.08 16.71
N ASN A 353 9.88 -5.82 15.44
CA ASN A 353 8.96 -6.03 14.32
C ASN A 353 9.13 -7.45 13.77
N LEU A 354 8.18 -8.34 14.06
CA LEU A 354 8.20 -9.73 13.63
C LEU A 354 7.86 -9.89 12.14
N ALA A 355 7.25 -8.87 11.48
CA ALA A 355 7.01 -8.88 10.03
C ALA A 355 8.31 -8.96 9.22
N LEU A 356 9.45 -8.61 9.82
CA LEU A 356 10.77 -8.66 9.19
C LEU A 356 11.50 -9.98 9.41
N LEU A 357 10.79 -11.01 9.88
CA LEU A 357 11.36 -12.30 10.25
C LEU A 357 10.64 -13.46 9.56
N ARG A 358 11.32 -14.60 9.45
CA ARG A 358 10.73 -15.83 8.91
C ARG A 358 9.79 -16.45 9.95
N THR A 359 8.52 -16.11 9.86
CA THR A 359 7.46 -16.61 10.74
C THR A 359 6.50 -17.50 9.96
N PRO A 360 5.71 -18.38 10.64
CA PRO A 360 4.64 -19.14 9.98
C PRO A 360 3.61 -18.25 9.27
N MET A 361 3.37 -17.03 9.78
CA MET A 361 2.49 -16.04 9.17
C MET A 361 3.06 -15.50 7.85
N LEU A 362 4.37 -15.30 7.77
CA LEU A 362 5.05 -14.95 6.52
C LEU A 362 4.97 -16.11 5.51
N ASP A 363 5.16 -17.36 5.96
CA ASP A 363 5.03 -18.54 5.09
C ASP A 363 3.62 -18.59 4.47
N GLN A 364 2.57 -18.35 5.28
CA GLN A 364 1.19 -18.27 4.80
C GLN A 364 0.99 -17.12 3.79
N ALA A 365 1.52 -15.94 4.05
CA ALA A 365 1.43 -14.80 3.13
C ALA A 365 2.11 -15.10 1.78
N ARG A 366 3.24 -15.78 1.79
CA ARG A 366 3.97 -16.19 0.58
C ARG A 366 3.24 -17.27 -0.22
N ASP A 367 2.55 -18.19 0.43
CA ASP A 367 1.72 -19.19 -0.26
C ASP A 367 0.55 -18.53 -1.00
N ILE A 368 -0.03 -17.47 -0.41
CA ILE A 368 -1.07 -16.64 -1.04
C ILE A 368 -0.48 -15.90 -2.25
N ASP A 369 0.62 -15.15 -2.09
CA ASP A 369 1.30 -14.44 -3.19
C ASP A 369 1.68 -15.37 -4.34
N TRP A 370 2.12 -16.59 -4.03
CA TRP A 370 2.41 -17.61 -5.04
C TRP A 370 1.17 -18.00 -5.85
N THR A 371 0.02 -18.14 -5.23
CA THR A 371 -1.23 -18.43 -5.92
C THR A 371 -1.71 -17.23 -6.73
N GLU A 372 -1.67 -16.02 -6.15
CA GLU A 372 -2.02 -14.77 -6.79
C GLU A 372 -1.15 -14.46 -8.02
N SER A 373 0.15 -14.77 -7.96
CA SER A 373 1.04 -14.60 -9.11
C SER A 373 0.61 -15.41 -10.32
N ARG A 374 0.09 -16.62 -10.11
CA ARG A 374 -0.44 -17.47 -11.19
C ARG A 374 -1.80 -17.00 -11.67
N ARG A 375 -2.67 -16.57 -10.77
CA ARG A 375 -3.97 -15.97 -11.09
C ARG A 375 -3.77 -14.74 -12.00
N THR A 376 -2.78 -13.91 -11.68
CA THR A 376 -2.42 -12.73 -12.47
C THR A 376 -1.96 -13.09 -13.89
N MET A 377 -1.26 -14.22 -14.09
CA MET A 377 -0.91 -14.71 -15.42
C MET A 377 -2.15 -15.09 -16.25
N LEU A 378 -3.16 -15.70 -15.63
CA LEU A 378 -4.43 -16.01 -16.31
C LEU A 378 -5.19 -14.74 -16.66
N ASP A 379 -5.19 -13.74 -15.77
CA ASP A 379 -5.78 -12.44 -16.04
C ASP A 379 -5.09 -11.73 -17.21
N GLN A 380 -3.77 -11.77 -17.29
CA GLN A 380 -3.02 -11.25 -18.42
C GLN A 380 -3.39 -11.96 -19.73
N ALA A 381 -3.48 -13.28 -19.72
CA ALA A 381 -3.87 -14.04 -20.91
C ALA A 381 -5.29 -13.68 -21.38
N ARG A 382 -6.24 -13.50 -20.45
CA ARG A 382 -7.60 -13.04 -20.76
C ARG A 382 -7.61 -11.63 -21.32
N PHE A 383 -6.83 -10.71 -20.74
CA PHE A 383 -6.71 -9.34 -21.25
C PHE A 383 -6.21 -9.33 -22.69
N ILE A 384 -5.15 -10.09 -23.00
CA ILE A 384 -4.62 -10.23 -24.38
C ILE A 384 -5.69 -10.77 -25.33
N LEU A 385 -6.42 -11.81 -24.94
CA LEU A 385 -7.50 -12.36 -25.76
C LEU A 385 -8.63 -11.36 -26.05
N SER A 386 -8.96 -10.49 -25.09
CA SER A 386 -10.04 -9.52 -25.23
C SER A 386 -9.61 -8.23 -25.93
N ALA A 387 -8.37 -7.78 -25.72
CA ALA A 387 -7.88 -6.49 -26.20
C ALA A 387 -7.14 -6.57 -27.54
N GLU A 388 -6.42 -7.67 -27.81
CA GLU A 388 -5.50 -7.78 -28.94
C GLU A 388 -5.94 -8.82 -29.98
N VAL A 389 -6.81 -9.75 -29.62
CA VAL A 389 -7.25 -10.82 -30.52
C VAL A 389 -8.67 -10.56 -31.02
N LYS A 390 -8.87 -10.59 -32.33
CA LYS A 390 -10.21 -10.50 -32.90
C LYS A 390 -11.09 -11.64 -32.37
N PRO A 391 -12.31 -11.34 -31.88
CA PRO A 391 -13.20 -12.37 -31.34
C PRO A 391 -13.46 -13.48 -32.34
N THR A 392 -13.23 -14.72 -31.91
CA THR A 392 -13.55 -15.96 -32.62
C THR A 392 -14.26 -16.92 -31.68
N PRO A 393 -14.99 -17.93 -32.18
CA PRO A 393 -15.54 -18.98 -31.31
C PRO A 393 -14.47 -19.63 -30.40
N THR A 394 -13.27 -19.84 -30.94
CA THR A 394 -12.15 -20.44 -30.21
C THR A 394 -11.62 -19.51 -29.12
N SER A 395 -11.45 -18.19 -29.39
CA SER A 395 -11.01 -17.24 -28.37
C SER A 395 -12.04 -17.07 -27.26
N ALA A 396 -13.34 -17.13 -27.56
CA ALA A 396 -14.41 -17.09 -26.56
C ALA A 396 -14.37 -18.32 -25.63
N ILE A 397 -14.11 -19.52 -26.17
CA ILE A 397 -13.95 -20.74 -25.36
C ILE A 397 -12.70 -20.61 -24.46
N ALA A 398 -11.58 -20.13 -25.03
CA ALA A 398 -10.34 -19.93 -24.27
C ALA A 398 -10.55 -18.94 -23.12
N GLU A 399 -11.22 -17.82 -23.38
CA GLU A 399 -11.54 -16.81 -22.36
C GLU A 399 -12.42 -17.38 -21.23
N ALA A 400 -13.45 -18.14 -21.58
CA ALA A 400 -14.32 -18.78 -20.59
C ALA A 400 -13.56 -19.82 -19.73
N THR A 401 -12.64 -20.59 -20.34
CA THR A 401 -11.83 -21.58 -19.62
C THR A 401 -10.84 -20.90 -18.66
N LEU A 402 -10.20 -19.83 -19.10
CA LEU A 402 -9.28 -19.03 -18.25
C LEU A 402 -10.04 -18.39 -17.08
N ARG A 403 -11.26 -17.89 -17.32
CA ARG A 403 -12.12 -17.36 -16.27
C ARG A 403 -12.46 -18.41 -15.22
N GLN A 404 -12.87 -19.59 -15.64
CA GLN A 404 -13.14 -20.69 -14.70
C GLN A 404 -11.90 -21.04 -13.87
N ALA A 405 -10.73 -21.13 -14.51
CA ALA A 405 -9.48 -21.39 -13.78
C ALA A 405 -9.14 -20.28 -12.76
N GLN A 406 -9.41 -19.02 -13.08
CA GLN A 406 -9.29 -17.91 -12.11
C GLN A 406 -10.25 -18.05 -10.92
N ASP A 407 -11.53 -18.37 -11.19
CA ASP A 407 -12.53 -18.55 -10.13
C ASP A 407 -12.11 -19.68 -9.16
N GLU A 408 -11.51 -20.76 -9.68
CA GLU A 408 -10.98 -21.86 -8.87
C GLU A 408 -9.76 -21.41 -8.02
N MET A 409 -8.89 -20.56 -8.57
CA MET A 409 -7.76 -19.98 -7.83
C MET A 409 -8.22 -18.99 -6.77
N ASP A 410 -9.20 -18.13 -7.09
CA ASP A 410 -9.81 -17.21 -6.11
C ASP A 410 -10.41 -17.98 -4.91
N ALA A 411 -11.04 -19.13 -5.17
CA ALA A 411 -11.55 -19.98 -4.10
C ALA A 411 -10.42 -20.57 -3.23
N THR A 412 -9.29 -20.92 -3.84
CA THR A 412 -8.09 -21.40 -3.13
C THR A 412 -7.51 -20.31 -2.26
N VAL A 413 -7.30 -19.11 -2.80
CA VAL A 413 -6.80 -17.94 -2.06
C VAL A 413 -7.69 -17.62 -0.86
N ARG A 414 -9.01 -17.60 -1.04
CA ARG A 414 -9.96 -17.35 0.07
C ARG A 414 -9.83 -18.38 1.21
N LYS A 415 -9.55 -19.65 0.88
CA LYS A 415 -9.28 -20.68 1.88
C LYS A 415 -7.95 -20.46 2.57
N ASP A 416 -6.91 -20.06 1.83
CA ASP A 416 -5.57 -19.84 2.37
C ASP A 416 -5.48 -18.55 3.20
N LEU A 417 -6.45 -17.63 3.04
CA LEU A 417 -6.63 -16.45 3.88
C LEU A 417 -7.20 -16.76 5.28
N GLU A 418 -7.62 -18.00 5.57
CA GLU A 418 -8.09 -18.35 6.91
C GLU A 418 -6.94 -18.23 7.91
N LEU A 419 -7.04 -17.23 8.79
CA LEU A 419 -6.03 -16.92 9.80
C LEU A 419 -6.03 -17.99 10.88
N LYS A 420 -4.82 -18.39 11.32
CA LYS A 420 -4.63 -19.50 12.26
C LYS A 420 -4.02 -19.01 13.57
N PRO A 421 -4.44 -19.57 14.71
CA PRO A 421 -3.76 -19.31 15.97
C PRO A 421 -2.39 -19.98 15.97
N HIS A 422 -1.38 -19.26 16.44
CA HIS A 422 -0.01 -19.75 16.60
C HIS A 422 0.39 -19.77 18.07
N ARG A 423 1.20 -20.78 18.47
CA ARG A 423 1.79 -20.86 19.79
C ARG A 423 3.12 -20.12 19.80
N PHE A 424 3.20 -19.11 20.63
CA PHE A 424 4.42 -18.34 20.88
C PHE A 424 5.07 -18.80 22.17
N GLU A 425 6.38 -18.86 22.18
CA GLU A 425 7.18 -19.12 23.36
C GLU A 425 8.43 -18.24 23.35
N LEU A 426 8.64 -17.52 24.45
CA LEU A 426 9.82 -16.69 24.68
C LEU A 426 10.65 -17.31 25.78
N ARG A 427 11.82 -17.87 25.44
CA ARG A 427 12.74 -18.60 26.35
C ARG A 427 13.98 -17.78 26.63
N ARG A 428 14.29 -17.57 27.89
CA ARG A 428 15.59 -17.04 28.30
C ARG A 428 16.68 -18.11 28.05
N GLN A 429 17.72 -17.71 27.33
CA GLN A 429 18.92 -18.51 27.05
C GLN A 429 19.87 -18.54 28.27
#